data_df6df3ace682bda16b8e181977db6b5f
#
_entry.id   df6df3ace682bda16b8e181977db6b5f
#
_cell.length_a   1.000
_cell.length_b   1.000
_cell.length_c   1.000
_cell.angle_alpha   90.00
_cell.angle_beta   90.00
_cell.angle_gamma   90.00
#
_symmetry.space_group_name_H-M   'P 1'
#
loop_
_entity.id
_entity.type
_entity.pdbx_description
1 polymer ?
#
loop_
_entity_poly.entity_id
_entity_poly.type
_entity_poly.pdbx_seq_one_letter_code
_entity_poly.pdbx_strand_id
1 'polypeptide(L)'
;MRRTDEVKTLQDHEFIAEFPKLIQDFANYKLVYQGCSQKTVNEYLFDLRTFCRYLKASRGGLPMTGETFNEIDITDLDRDFFEGVMTSEIYSFLSFTYTKRENGVSARARKLSAIKGFYKYCTAKMMLFETNPAANIETPKQKKSLPKHLSVEECVDLLDAVKNDETSKTKVRDYCILTMFLNCGMRLSELAGISLPDIDPELRSLRVTGKGAKERIIYHNEACRSAMTAYFPVRLATPAKNKGETALFLSGQGNRISVKTIQWMVKKYLGEAGLAYKNYSTHKLRHTAATLMYQSGQVDIRVLKDILGHEQLNTTQIYTHVSNEQMEAAMNNNPLADRAAPPAAEFHAIEAPEEENPAPEDPPKKKRGRPKKVQET
;
A
#
# COMPACT_ATOMS: atom_id res chain seq x y z
N MET A 1 10.18 23.92 20.93
CA MET A 1 8.78 24.01 21.40
C MET A 1 7.95 23.16 20.44
N ARG A 2 7.63 21.90 20.81
CA ARG A 2 6.88 20.98 19.95
C ARG A 2 5.39 21.29 20.16
N ARG A 3 4.76 21.92 19.16
CA ARG A 3 3.28 21.99 19.10
C ARG A 3 2.75 20.56 18.99
N THR A 4 2.07 20.08 20.01
CA THR A 4 1.12 18.99 19.94
C THR A 4 -0.04 19.47 19.07
N ASP A 5 0.04 19.22 17.75
CA ASP A 5 -1.11 19.34 16.87
C ASP A 5 -2.16 18.33 17.37
N GLU A 6 -3.09 18.77 18.18
CA GLU A 6 -4.32 18.03 18.43
C GLU A 6 -4.97 17.77 17.08
N VAL A 7 -5.16 16.50 16.77
CA VAL A 7 -5.76 16.08 15.48
C VAL A 7 -7.24 16.46 15.55
N LYS A 8 -7.56 17.64 15.06
CA LYS A 8 -8.94 18.09 14.88
C LYS A 8 -9.68 17.08 13.99
N THR A 9 -10.86 16.65 14.40
CA THR A 9 -11.68 15.65 13.69
C THR A 9 -12.92 16.31 13.08
N LEU A 10 -13.63 15.61 12.18
CA LEU A 10 -14.89 16.12 11.62
C LEU A 10 -16.01 16.26 12.66
N GLN A 11 -15.86 15.66 13.84
CA GLN A 11 -16.76 15.90 14.97
C GLN A 11 -16.48 17.26 15.64
N ASP A 12 -15.33 17.85 15.31
CA ASP A 12 -14.97 19.19 15.74
C ASP A 12 -15.61 20.18 14.75
N HIS A 13 -16.72 20.77 15.14
CA HIS A 13 -17.44 21.75 14.31
C HIS A 13 -16.56 22.91 13.88
N GLU A 14 -15.59 23.30 14.71
CA GLU A 14 -14.62 24.35 14.38
C GLU A 14 -13.70 23.95 13.24
N PHE A 15 -13.24 22.70 13.19
CA PHE A 15 -12.33 22.26 12.14
C PHE A 15 -12.98 22.23 10.75
N ILE A 16 -14.22 21.73 10.63
CA ILE A 16 -14.91 21.67 9.33
C ILE A 16 -15.31 23.07 8.83
N ALA A 17 -15.57 24.00 9.76
CA ALA A 17 -15.88 25.38 9.42
C ALA A 17 -14.70 26.12 8.75
N GLU A 18 -13.46 25.63 8.87
CA GLU A 18 -12.29 26.16 8.14
C GLU A 18 -12.31 25.87 6.63
N PHE A 19 -13.32 25.17 6.11
CA PHE A 19 -13.39 24.75 4.71
C PHE A 19 -14.56 25.40 3.98
N PRO A 20 -14.44 25.63 2.66
CA PRO A 20 -15.55 26.06 1.82
C PRO A 20 -16.72 25.09 1.89
N LYS A 21 -17.95 25.59 1.78
CA LYS A 21 -19.17 24.77 1.90
C LYS A 21 -19.16 23.55 1.00
N LEU A 22 -18.70 23.68 -0.24
CA LEU A 22 -18.63 22.59 -1.20
C LEU A 22 -17.67 21.46 -0.77
N ILE A 23 -16.58 21.80 -0.08
CA ILE A 23 -15.65 20.81 0.48
C ILE A 23 -16.24 20.16 1.73
N GLN A 24 -16.99 20.89 2.57
CA GLN A 24 -17.73 20.30 3.70
C GLN A 24 -18.74 19.26 3.21
N ASP A 25 -19.49 19.57 2.17
CA ASP A 25 -20.48 18.66 1.57
C ASP A 25 -19.80 17.42 0.97
N PHE A 26 -18.65 17.57 0.31
CA PHE A 26 -17.84 16.46 -0.15
C PHE A 26 -17.33 15.58 1.01
N ALA A 27 -16.89 16.18 2.11
CA ALA A 27 -16.43 15.44 3.29
C ALA A 27 -17.57 14.61 3.90
N ASN A 28 -18.77 15.20 4.03
CA ASN A 28 -19.97 14.50 4.48
C ASN A 28 -20.36 13.35 3.54
N TYR A 29 -20.31 13.58 2.23
CA TYR A 29 -20.54 12.52 1.24
C TYR A 29 -19.56 11.36 1.40
N LYS A 30 -18.27 11.64 1.59
CA LYS A 30 -17.26 10.61 1.84
C LYS A 30 -17.50 9.82 3.11
N LEU A 31 -17.87 10.51 4.18
CA LEU A 31 -18.09 9.90 5.50
C LEU A 31 -19.36 9.05 5.52
N VAL A 32 -20.49 9.65 5.12
CA VAL A 32 -21.83 9.07 5.29
C VAL A 32 -22.16 8.09 4.16
N TYR A 33 -22.03 8.53 2.92
CA TYR A 33 -22.46 7.70 1.77
C TYR A 33 -21.39 6.71 1.29
N GLN A 34 -20.10 7.06 1.39
CA GLN A 34 -19.03 6.15 0.98
C GLN A 34 -18.46 5.32 2.15
N GLY A 35 -18.89 5.57 3.38
CA GLY A 35 -18.41 4.83 4.56
C GLY A 35 -16.90 4.95 4.78
N CYS A 36 -16.28 6.05 4.32
CA CYS A 36 -14.86 6.28 4.55
C CYS A 36 -14.60 6.53 6.04
N SER A 37 -13.46 6.04 6.54
CA SER A 37 -13.08 6.36 7.92
C SER A 37 -12.83 7.86 8.10
N GLN A 38 -13.11 8.38 9.31
CA GLN A 38 -12.83 9.76 9.71
C GLN A 38 -11.40 10.17 9.34
N LYS A 39 -10.42 9.28 9.63
CA LYS A 39 -9.02 9.52 9.29
C LYS A 39 -8.80 9.74 7.79
N THR A 40 -9.45 8.94 6.95
CA THR A 40 -9.35 9.08 5.47
C THR A 40 -9.92 10.40 5.00
N VAL A 41 -11.05 10.82 5.58
CA VAL A 41 -11.70 12.09 5.22
C VAL A 41 -10.84 13.26 5.66
N ASN A 42 -10.27 13.22 6.87
CA ASN A 42 -9.36 14.26 7.36
C ASN A 42 -8.11 14.40 6.46
N GLU A 43 -7.52 13.30 6.00
CA GLU A 43 -6.39 13.34 5.06
C GLU A 43 -6.78 14.02 3.73
N TYR A 44 -7.99 13.76 3.22
CA TYR A 44 -8.50 14.45 2.05
C TYR A 44 -8.71 15.94 2.28
N LEU A 45 -9.25 16.31 3.43
CA LEU A 45 -9.43 17.71 3.82
C LEU A 45 -8.10 18.45 3.90
N PHE A 46 -7.07 17.88 4.52
CA PHE A 46 -5.73 18.48 4.57
C PHE A 46 -5.12 18.66 3.17
N ASP A 47 -5.33 17.70 2.28
CA ASP A 47 -4.83 17.80 0.92
C ASP A 47 -5.57 18.86 0.11
N LEU A 48 -6.90 18.92 0.23
CA LEU A 48 -7.73 19.95 -0.41
C LEU A 48 -7.46 21.33 0.17
N ARG A 49 -7.24 21.49 1.47
CA ARG A 49 -6.84 22.76 2.09
C ARG A 49 -5.54 23.28 1.45
N THR A 50 -4.56 22.40 1.30
CA THR A 50 -3.29 22.78 0.67
C THR A 50 -3.50 23.20 -0.79
N PHE A 51 -4.38 22.52 -1.51
CA PHE A 51 -4.73 22.84 -2.89
C PHE A 51 -5.45 24.18 -3.01
N CYS A 52 -6.46 24.43 -2.19
CA CYS A 52 -7.20 25.71 -2.16
C CYS A 52 -6.27 26.90 -1.85
N ARG A 53 -5.42 26.75 -0.83
CA ARG A 53 -4.42 27.78 -0.49
C ARG A 53 -3.46 28.06 -1.64
N TYR A 54 -3.01 27.01 -2.32
CA TYR A 54 -2.17 27.15 -3.50
C TYR A 54 -2.86 27.92 -4.62
N LEU A 55 -4.10 27.56 -4.96
CA LEU A 55 -4.86 28.25 -6.01
C LEU A 55 -5.07 29.73 -5.68
N LYS A 56 -5.48 30.02 -4.43
CA LYS A 56 -5.71 31.40 -3.98
C LYS A 56 -4.41 32.21 -3.99
N ALA A 57 -3.30 31.63 -3.52
CA ALA A 57 -1.99 32.27 -3.56
C ALA A 57 -1.51 32.53 -4.99
N SER A 58 -1.64 31.51 -5.85
CA SER A 58 -1.21 31.60 -7.26
C SER A 58 -1.98 32.65 -8.04
N ARG A 59 -3.30 32.69 -7.88
CA ARG A 59 -4.17 33.66 -8.56
C ARG A 59 -4.06 35.06 -7.97
N GLY A 60 -3.83 35.16 -6.65
CA GLY A 60 -3.73 36.45 -5.93
C GLY A 60 -2.31 37.00 -5.78
N GLY A 61 -1.30 36.33 -6.33
CA GLY A 61 0.11 36.79 -6.19
C GLY A 61 0.63 36.75 -4.75
N LEU A 62 0.05 35.88 -3.88
CA LEU A 62 0.45 35.77 -2.48
C LEU A 62 1.68 34.85 -2.30
N PRO A 63 2.41 34.97 -1.17
CA PRO A 63 3.50 34.06 -0.86
C PRO A 63 3.02 32.58 -0.82
N MET A 64 3.78 31.68 -1.46
CA MET A 64 3.43 30.25 -1.55
C MET A 64 4.08 29.39 -0.47
N THR A 65 4.84 29.98 0.44
CA THR A 65 5.56 29.26 1.52
C THR A 65 5.56 30.11 2.80
N GLY A 66 5.93 29.48 3.92
CA GLY A 66 5.98 30.14 5.23
C GLY A 66 4.64 30.18 5.97
N GLU A 67 4.59 30.98 7.01
CA GLU A 67 3.39 31.12 7.87
C GLU A 67 2.24 31.76 7.09
N THR A 68 2.51 32.78 6.32
CA THR A 68 1.51 33.48 5.47
C THR A 68 0.73 32.51 4.59
N PHE A 69 1.40 31.53 3.96
CA PHE A 69 0.71 30.49 3.17
C PHE A 69 -0.21 29.62 4.02
N ASN A 70 0.21 29.28 5.23
CA ASN A 70 -0.56 28.42 6.12
C ASN A 70 -1.76 29.14 6.75
N GLU A 71 -1.77 30.46 6.74
CA GLU A 71 -2.83 31.32 7.28
C GLU A 71 -3.82 31.79 6.21
N ILE A 72 -3.58 31.50 4.92
CA ILE A 72 -4.54 31.87 3.86
C ILE A 72 -5.91 31.28 4.20
N ASP A 73 -6.88 32.14 4.41
CA ASP A 73 -8.28 31.76 4.54
C ASP A 73 -8.81 31.23 3.21
N ILE A 74 -9.58 30.15 3.30
CA ILE A 74 -10.19 29.46 2.15
C ILE A 74 -11.71 29.35 2.28
N THR A 75 -12.29 29.87 3.35
CA THR A 75 -13.74 29.72 3.64
C THR A 75 -14.62 30.46 2.65
N ASP A 76 -14.07 31.52 2.04
CA ASP A 76 -14.69 32.38 1.05
C ASP A 76 -14.73 31.81 -0.37
N LEU A 77 -14.12 30.64 -0.61
CA LEU A 77 -14.08 30.03 -1.95
C LEU A 77 -15.45 29.42 -2.30
N ASP A 78 -16.04 29.96 -3.33
CA ASP A 78 -17.36 29.61 -3.81
C ASP A 78 -17.33 28.56 -4.93
N ARG A 79 -18.51 28.25 -5.48
CA ARG A 79 -18.68 27.32 -6.60
C ARG A 79 -17.89 27.77 -7.84
N ASP A 80 -18.00 29.06 -8.20
CA ASP A 80 -17.41 29.59 -9.44
C ASP A 80 -15.88 29.52 -9.38
N PHE A 81 -15.29 29.74 -8.20
CA PHE A 81 -13.87 29.54 -7.97
C PHE A 81 -13.40 28.12 -8.33
N PHE A 82 -14.14 27.09 -7.90
CA PHE A 82 -13.78 25.70 -8.17
C PHE A 82 -14.10 25.28 -9.61
N GLU A 83 -15.17 25.76 -10.18
CA GLU A 83 -15.56 25.46 -11.57
C GLU A 83 -14.56 26.06 -12.56
N GLY A 84 -14.00 27.24 -12.24
CA GLY A 84 -12.98 27.92 -13.04
C GLY A 84 -11.56 27.35 -12.90
N VAL A 85 -11.35 26.22 -12.21
CA VAL A 85 -10.03 25.61 -12.11
C VAL A 85 -9.66 24.85 -13.37
N MET A 86 -8.49 25.18 -13.91
CA MET A 86 -7.95 24.54 -15.11
C MET A 86 -7.05 23.34 -14.79
N THR A 87 -6.99 22.40 -15.72
CA THR A 87 -6.06 21.24 -15.63
C THR A 87 -4.60 21.68 -15.45
N SER A 88 -4.18 22.78 -16.08
CA SER A 88 -2.84 23.35 -15.94
C SER A 88 -2.52 23.79 -14.51
N GLU A 89 -3.49 24.32 -13.77
CA GLU A 89 -3.30 24.74 -12.37
C GLU A 89 -3.09 23.52 -11.47
N ILE A 90 -3.74 22.37 -11.76
CA ILE A 90 -3.51 21.14 -11.02
C ILE A 90 -2.11 20.59 -11.28
N TYR A 91 -1.62 20.63 -12.52
CA TYR A 91 -0.23 20.27 -12.83
C TYR A 91 0.77 21.19 -12.12
N SER A 92 0.50 22.50 -12.13
CA SER A 92 1.33 23.50 -11.43
C SER A 92 1.33 23.27 -9.91
N PHE A 93 0.20 22.91 -9.32
CA PHE A 93 0.12 22.50 -7.91
C PHE A 93 0.97 21.25 -7.62
N LEU A 94 0.90 20.22 -8.47
CA LEU A 94 1.73 19.03 -8.28
C LEU A 94 3.22 19.32 -8.39
N SER A 95 3.61 20.24 -9.30
CA SER A 95 4.97 20.75 -9.41
C SER A 95 5.38 21.54 -8.16
N PHE A 96 4.54 22.45 -7.67
CA PHE A 96 4.74 23.17 -6.42
C PHE A 96 4.95 22.24 -5.23
N THR A 97 4.13 21.19 -5.10
CA THR A 97 4.28 20.23 -4.00
C THR A 97 5.57 19.44 -4.08
N TYR A 98 6.12 19.23 -5.28
CA TYR A 98 7.42 18.61 -5.48
C TYR A 98 8.58 19.56 -5.15
N THR A 99 8.57 20.75 -5.73
CA THR A 99 9.72 21.68 -5.70
C THR A 99 9.82 22.51 -4.41
N LYS A 100 8.68 22.91 -3.84
CA LYS A 100 8.66 23.81 -2.67
C LYS A 100 8.30 23.11 -1.37
N ARG A 101 7.63 21.95 -1.43
CA ARG A 101 7.22 21.17 -0.24
C ARG A 101 7.90 19.81 -0.15
N GLU A 102 8.81 19.49 -1.07
CA GLU A 102 9.61 18.27 -1.10
C GLU A 102 8.78 16.99 -0.98
N ASN A 103 7.54 17.03 -1.51
CA ASN A 103 6.66 15.88 -1.42
C ASN A 103 7.12 14.75 -2.34
N GLY A 104 7.33 13.58 -1.76
CA GLY A 104 7.61 12.35 -2.51
C GLY A 104 6.43 11.94 -3.41
N VAL A 105 6.67 10.96 -4.28
CA VAL A 105 5.68 10.48 -5.27
C VAL A 105 4.36 10.05 -4.62
N SER A 106 4.43 9.32 -3.48
CA SER A 106 3.24 8.84 -2.76
C SER A 106 2.37 9.98 -2.23
N ALA A 107 3.00 11.04 -1.66
CA ALA A 107 2.27 12.19 -1.14
C ALA A 107 1.59 12.96 -2.26
N ARG A 108 2.26 13.13 -3.42
CA ARG A 108 1.68 13.76 -4.60
C ARG A 108 0.53 12.94 -5.20
N ALA A 109 0.68 11.62 -5.26
CA ALA A 109 -0.38 10.72 -5.70
C ALA A 109 -1.62 10.79 -4.80
N ARG A 110 -1.44 10.87 -3.47
CA ARG A 110 -2.54 11.02 -2.51
C ARG A 110 -3.25 12.36 -2.70
N LYS A 111 -2.51 13.46 -2.84
CA LYS A 111 -3.08 14.80 -3.11
C LYS A 111 -3.89 14.82 -4.41
N LEU A 112 -3.36 14.24 -5.47
CA LEU A 112 -4.10 14.11 -6.72
C LEU A 112 -5.36 13.25 -6.56
N SER A 113 -5.32 12.18 -5.75
CA SER A 113 -6.50 11.36 -5.47
C SER A 113 -7.59 12.14 -4.73
N ALA A 114 -7.22 13.03 -3.80
CA ALA A 114 -8.17 13.91 -3.12
C ALA A 114 -8.82 14.88 -4.12
N ILE A 115 -8.04 15.52 -4.97
CA ILE A 115 -8.52 16.46 -6.02
C ILE A 115 -9.45 15.73 -7.00
N LYS A 116 -9.01 14.56 -7.53
CA LYS A 116 -9.85 13.75 -8.42
C LYS A 116 -11.15 13.32 -7.77
N GLY A 117 -11.10 12.93 -6.49
CA GLY A 117 -12.28 12.56 -5.72
C GLY A 117 -13.27 13.71 -5.57
N PHE A 118 -12.76 14.90 -5.28
CA PHE A 118 -13.57 16.13 -5.15
C PHE A 118 -14.22 16.51 -6.48
N TYR A 119 -13.45 16.62 -7.56
CA TYR A 119 -14.03 16.97 -8.87
C TYR A 119 -14.98 15.90 -9.40
N LYS A 120 -14.70 14.62 -9.19
CA LYS A 120 -15.65 13.55 -9.52
C LYS A 120 -16.96 13.67 -8.72
N TYR A 121 -16.90 14.10 -7.47
CA TYR A 121 -18.10 14.39 -6.68
C TYR A 121 -18.89 15.54 -7.28
N CYS A 122 -18.24 16.66 -7.59
CA CYS A 122 -18.89 17.84 -8.14
C CYS A 122 -19.52 17.58 -9.53
N THR A 123 -18.84 16.83 -10.40
CA THR A 123 -19.33 16.59 -11.79
C THR A 123 -20.27 15.39 -11.86
N ALA A 124 -19.87 14.21 -11.39
CA ALA A 124 -20.59 12.96 -11.66
C ALA A 124 -21.62 12.61 -10.57
N LYS A 125 -21.60 13.24 -9.38
CA LYS A 125 -22.55 12.95 -8.31
C LYS A 125 -23.54 14.08 -8.07
N MET A 126 -23.03 15.30 -8.00
CA MET A 126 -23.84 16.48 -7.73
C MET A 126 -24.25 17.22 -8.99
N MET A 127 -23.64 16.91 -10.15
CA MET A 127 -23.88 17.58 -11.43
C MET A 127 -23.77 19.11 -11.34
N LEU A 128 -22.86 19.58 -10.50
CA LEU A 128 -22.62 21.02 -10.29
C LEU A 128 -21.73 21.62 -11.38
N PHE A 129 -20.76 20.84 -11.90
CA PHE A 129 -19.81 21.27 -12.91
C PHE A 129 -20.00 20.46 -14.19
N GLU A 130 -19.85 21.09 -15.33
CA GLU A 130 -19.92 20.41 -16.64
C GLU A 130 -18.67 19.58 -16.92
N THR A 131 -17.50 20.10 -16.54
CA THR A 131 -16.20 19.47 -16.84
C THR A 131 -15.44 19.11 -15.59
N ASN A 132 -14.63 18.05 -15.68
CA ASN A 132 -13.74 17.62 -14.60
C ASN A 132 -12.27 17.91 -14.99
N PRO A 133 -11.63 18.97 -14.46
CA PRO A 133 -10.26 19.33 -14.82
C PRO A 133 -9.23 18.29 -14.38
N ALA A 134 -9.58 17.38 -13.46
CA ALA A 134 -8.69 16.35 -12.95
C ALA A 134 -8.86 14.98 -13.63
N ALA A 135 -9.83 14.83 -14.56
CA ALA A 135 -10.21 13.53 -15.11
C ALA A 135 -9.01 12.79 -15.74
N ASN A 136 -8.30 13.45 -16.62
CA ASN A 136 -7.24 12.87 -17.47
C ASN A 136 -5.82 13.04 -16.90
N ILE A 137 -5.68 13.54 -15.68
CA ILE A 137 -4.34 13.70 -15.08
C ILE A 137 -3.83 12.32 -14.63
N GLU A 138 -2.69 11.90 -15.15
CA GLU A 138 -2.08 10.64 -14.73
C GLU A 138 -1.53 10.73 -13.30
N THR A 139 -1.74 9.64 -12.55
CA THR A 139 -1.15 9.53 -11.21
C THR A 139 0.37 9.34 -11.33
N PRO A 140 1.18 10.11 -10.57
CA PRO A 140 2.62 9.96 -10.59
C PRO A 140 3.04 8.50 -10.35
N LYS A 141 3.79 7.92 -11.30
CA LYS A 141 4.21 6.52 -11.24
C LYS A 141 5.27 6.32 -10.15
N GLN A 142 5.00 5.43 -9.21
CA GLN A 142 6.03 4.96 -8.29
C GLN A 142 6.91 3.93 -8.99
N LYS A 143 8.24 4.05 -8.84
CA LYS A 143 9.13 2.96 -9.20
C LYS A 143 8.80 1.77 -8.30
N LYS A 144 8.31 0.68 -8.89
CA LYS A 144 8.11 -0.57 -8.17
C LYS A 144 9.49 -1.08 -7.77
N SER A 145 9.83 -1.00 -6.49
CA SER A 145 10.98 -1.75 -5.96
C SER A 145 10.53 -3.16 -5.63
N LEU A 146 11.44 -4.13 -5.79
CA LEU A 146 11.20 -5.49 -5.33
C LEU A 146 10.79 -5.46 -3.84
N PRO A 147 9.82 -6.29 -3.43
CA PRO A 147 9.43 -6.37 -2.03
C PRO A 147 10.65 -6.76 -1.19
N LYS A 148 11.06 -5.86 -0.30
CA LYS A 148 12.12 -6.16 0.66
C LYS A 148 11.48 -6.78 1.90
N HIS A 149 11.94 -7.95 2.29
CA HIS A 149 11.52 -8.69 3.49
C HIS A 149 12.74 -9.11 4.32
N LEU A 150 12.53 -9.57 5.53
CA LEU A 150 13.58 -10.19 6.34
C LEU A 150 13.77 -11.64 5.89
N SER A 151 14.99 -12.13 5.90
CA SER A 151 15.26 -13.57 5.80
C SER A 151 14.80 -14.29 7.06
N VAL A 152 14.84 -15.62 7.07
CA VAL A 152 14.51 -16.43 8.25
C VAL A 152 15.52 -16.13 9.38
N GLU A 153 16.80 -16.06 9.04
CA GLU A 153 17.89 -15.76 9.97
C GLU A 153 17.69 -14.37 10.60
N GLU A 154 17.38 -13.36 9.80
CA GLU A 154 17.09 -12.01 10.28
C GLU A 154 15.83 -11.93 11.16
N CYS A 155 14.86 -12.80 10.94
CA CYS A 155 13.70 -12.91 11.82
C CYS A 155 14.09 -13.52 13.17
N VAL A 156 14.99 -14.50 13.16
CA VAL A 156 15.54 -15.12 14.39
C VAL A 156 16.37 -14.08 15.15
N ASP A 157 17.28 -13.36 14.48
CA ASP A 157 18.08 -12.30 15.10
C ASP A 157 17.20 -11.23 15.77
N LEU A 158 16.10 -10.85 15.11
CA LEU A 158 15.13 -9.90 15.66
C LEU A 158 14.44 -10.43 16.92
N LEU A 159 14.06 -11.70 16.96
CA LEU A 159 13.43 -12.33 18.12
C LEU A 159 14.44 -12.52 19.26
N ASP A 160 15.68 -12.88 18.94
CA ASP A 160 16.76 -13.04 19.92
C ASP A 160 17.16 -11.70 20.54
N ALA A 161 17.16 -10.61 19.78
CA ALA A 161 17.37 -9.27 20.33
C ALA A 161 16.35 -8.94 21.43
N VAL A 162 15.07 -9.30 21.26
CA VAL A 162 14.07 -9.11 22.31
C VAL A 162 14.29 -10.04 23.51
N LYS A 163 14.58 -11.31 23.24
CA LYS A 163 14.82 -12.33 24.27
C LYS A 163 15.98 -11.96 25.19
N ASN A 164 17.03 -11.40 24.61
CA ASN A 164 18.26 -11.05 25.28
C ASN A 164 18.26 -9.62 25.90
N ASP A 165 17.20 -8.84 25.72
CA ASP A 165 17.07 -7.51 26.34
C ASP A 165 16.78 -7.65 27.85
N GLU A 166 17.82 -7.64 28.64
CA GLU A 166 17.73 -7.72 30.11
C GLU A 166 17.20 -6.43 30.75
N THR A 167 17.22 -5.32 30.01
CA THR A 167 16.80 -4.01 30.52
C THR A 167 15.28 -3.79 30.38
N SER A 168 14.61 -4.54 29.49
CA SER A 168 13.21 -4.36 29.19
C SER A 168 12.29 -5.13 30.15
N LYS A 169 11.50 -4.40 30.91
CA LYS A 169 10.42 -4.97 31.74
C LYS A 169 9.25 -5.54 30.92
N THR A 170 9.22 -5.28 29.62
CA THR A 170 8.11 -5.69 28.74
C THR A 170 8.55 -6.72 27.68
N LYS A 171 9.74 -7.31 27.84
CA LYS A 171 10.32 -8.20 26.83
C LYS A 171 9.41 -9.40 26.46
N VAL A 172 8.75 -10.01 27.41
CA VAL A 172 7.85 -11.14 27.16
C VAL A 172 6.66 -10.72 26.29
N ARG A 173 6.07 -9.55 26.56
CA ARG A 173 5.03 -8.95 25.72
C ARG A 173 5.55 -8.66 24.30
N ASP A 174 6.71 -8.03 24.22
CA ASP A 174 7.30 -7.54 22.98
C ASP A 174 7.72 -8.74 22.09
N TYR A 175 8.22 -9.81 22.70
CA TYR A 175 8.49 -11.07 22.03
C TYR A 175 7.22 -11.69 21.45
N CYS A 176 6.14 -11.77 22.23
CA CYS A 176 4.86 -12.26 21.77
C CYS A 176 4.32 -11.43 20.59
N ILE A 177 4.39 -10.11 20.68
CA ILE A 177 3.97 -9.20 19.59
C ILE A 177 4.75 -9.48 18.30
N LEU A 178 6.08 -9.58 18.36
CA LEU A 178 6.92 -9.82 17.18
C LEU A 178 6.70 -11.22 16.60
N THR A 179 6.58 -12.23 17.46
CA THR A 179 6.24 -13.59 17.02
C THR A 179 4.92 -13.62 16.25
N MET A 180 3.88 -12.94 16.75
CA MET A 180 2.60 -12.85 16.07
C MET A 180 2.68 -12.08 14.75
N PHE A 181 3.47 -10.99 14.66
CA PHE A 181 3.69 -10.30 13.39
C PHE A 181 4.33 -11.20 12.34
N LEU A 182 5.39 -11.90 12.72
CA LEU A 182 6.20 -12.70 11.79
C LEU A 182 5.50 -14.00 11.37
N ASN A 183 4.60 -14.53 12.19
CA ASN A 183 3.91 -15.79 11.89
C ASN A 183 2.48 -15.59 11.36
N CYS A 184 1.73 -14.60 11.84
CA CYS A 184 0.32 -14.42 11.46
C CYS A 184 0.11 -13.36 10.38
N GLY A 185 1.10 -12.51 10.12
CA GLY A 185 1.00 -11.45 9.13
C GLY A 185 -0.15 -10.45 9.36
N MET A 186 -0.53 -10.18 10.61
CA MET A 186 -1.60 -9.28 10.99
C MET A 186 -1.30 -7.83 10.62
N ARG A 187 -2.35 -7.00 10.46
CA ARG A 187 -2.18 -5.55 10.42
C ARG A 187 -1.85 -5.02 11.81
N LEU A 188 -1.05 -3.97 11.87
CA LEU A 188 -0.65 -3.34 13.13
C LEU A 188 -1.86 -2.92 14.00
N SER A 189 -2.90 -2.37 13.38
CA SER A 189 -4.13 -1.99 14.08
C SER A 189 -4.93 -3.19 14.59
N GLU A 190 -4.92 -4.31 13.87
CA GLU A 190 -5.55 -5.56 14.27
C GLU A 190 -4.85 -6.10 15.52
N LEU A 191 -3.52 -6.18 15.51
CA LEU A 191 -2.74 -6.67 16.64
C LEU A 191 -2.89 -5.78 17.89
N ALA A 192 -2.84 -4.46 17.74
CA ALA A 192 -3.06 -3.54 18.86
C ALA A 192 -4.49 -3.60 19.40
N GLY A 193 -5.45 -4.01 18.57
CA GLY A 193 -6.86 -4.09 18.89
C GLY A 193 -7.31 -5.37 19.59
N ILE A 194 -6.48 -6.43 19.64
CA ILE A 194 -6.87 -7.72 20.22
C ILE A 194 -7.31 -7.57 21.67
N SER A 195 -8.43 -8.19 22.02
CA SER A 195 -8.95 -8.29 23.38
C SER A 195 -8.96 -9.74 23.86
N LEU A 196 -8.91 -9.95 25.17
CA LEU A 196 -8.93 -11.29 25.76
C LEU A 196 -10.11 -12.17 25.27
N PRO A 197 -11.35 -11.63 25.13
CA PRO A 197 -12.47 -12.42 24.60
C PRO A 197 -12.36 -12.82 23.14
N ASP A 198 -11.41 -12.24 22.39
CA ASP A 198 -11.19 -12.59 20.98
C ASP A 198 -10.34 -13.85 20.80
N ILE A 199 -9.78 -14.37 21.89
CA ILE A 199 -8.80 -15.44 21.89
C ILE A 199 -9.48 -16.75 22.27
N ASP A 200 -9.24 -17.78 21.46
CA ASP A 200 -9.64 -19.14 21.78
C ASP A 200 -8.98 -19.62 23.09
N PRO A 201 -9.74 -20.22 24.05
CA PRO A 201 -9.21 -20.66 25.33
C PRO A 201 -7.99 -21.61 25.24
N GLU A 202 -7.91 -22.40 24.17
CA GLU A 202 -6.79 -23.31 23.91
C GLU A 202 -5.68 -22.65 23.10
N LEU A 203 -5.75 -21.34 22.87
CA LEU A 203 -4.79 -20.54 22.10
C LEU A 203 -4.59 -21.02 20.66
N ARG A 204 -5.53 -21.76 20.08
CA ARG A 204 -5.45 -22.28 18.71
C ARG A 204 -5.70 -21.21 17.65
N SER A 205 -6.50 -20.22 18.02
CA SER A 205 -6.89 -19.15 17.10
C SER A 205 -7.26 -17.87 17.84
N LEU A 206 -7.41 -16.80 17.07
CA LEU A 206 -8.00 -15.55 17.55
C LEU A 206 -8.83 -14.90 16.45
N ARG A 207 -9.81 -14.11 16.85
CA ARG A 207 -10.64 -13.32 15.96
C ARG A 207 -10.05 -11.91 15.86
N VAL A 208 -9.95 -11.40 14.62
CA VAL A 208 -9.54 -10.01 14.37
C VAL A 208 -10.60 -9.29 13.55
N THR A 209 -10.80 -8.03 13.88
CA THR A 209 -11.68 -7.13 13.13
C THR A 209 -10.83 -6.22 12.24
N GLY A 210 -11.00 -6.36 10.94
CA GLY A 210 -10.27 -5.60 9.91
C GLY A 210 -11.00 -4.32 9.49
N LYS A 211 -10.55 -3.76 8.37
CA LYS A 211 -11.16 -2.57 7.76
C LYS A 211 -12.63 -2.87 7.38
N GLY A 212 -13.53 -1.92 7.71
CA GLY A 212 -14.97 -2.08 7.44
C GLY A 212 -15.66 -3.08 8.36
N ALA A 213 -15.14 -3.28 9.58
CA ALA A 213 -15.68 -4.21 10.60
C ALA A 213 -15.77 -5.68 10.12
N LYS A 214 -14.99 -6.04 9.09
CA LYS A 214 -14.92 -7.44 8.62
C LYS A 214 -14.09 -8.26 9.60
N GLU A 215 -14.69 -9.33 10.12
CA GLU A 215 -14.03 -10.26 11.01
C GLU A 215 -13.38 -11.41 10.23
N ARG A 216 -12.26 -11.91 10.74
CA ARG A 216 -11.66 -13.15 10.30
C ARG A 216 -10.96 -13.86 11.46
N ILE A 217 -10.81 -15.17 11.33
CA ILE A 217 -10.07 -16.00 12.27
C ILE A 217 -8.62 -16.13 11.79
N ILE A 218 -7.69 -16.00 12.73
CA ILE A 218 -6.27 -16.25 12.53
C ILE A 218 -5.90 -17.47 13.37
N TYR A 219 -5.40 -18.51 12.72
CA TYR A 219 -4.92 -19.72 13.39
C TYR A 219 -3.48 -19.54 13.86
N HIS A 220 -3.18 -20.07 15.02
CA HIS A 220 -1.86 -20.01 15.63
C HIS A 220 -1.06 -21.29 15.36
N ASN A 221 0.16 -21.13 14.90
CA ASN A 221 1.15 -22.20 14.90
C ASN A 221 1.76 -22.35 16.32
N GLU A 222 2.63 -23.33 16.48
CA GLU A 222 3.25 -23.64 17.77
C GLU A 222 4.06 -22.45 18.35
N ALA A 223 4.78 -21.72 17.50
CA ALA A 223 5.55 -20.55 17.94
C ALA A 223 4.63 -19.46 18.54
N CYS A 224 3.48 -19.19 17.92
CA CYS A 224 2.50 -18.25 18.46
C CYS A 224 1.88 -18.73 19.77
N ARG A 225 1.50 -20.01 19.83
CA ARG A 225 0.93 -20.61 21.06
C ARG A 225 1.92 -20.53 22.22
N SER A 226 3.16 -20.92 21.99
CA SER A 226 4.23 -20.88 23.00
C SER A 226 4.47 -19.43 23.48
N ALA A 227 4.58 -18.46 22.58
CA ALA A 227 4.76 -17.05 22.92
C ALA A 227 3.57 -16.49 23.72
N MET A 228 2.34 -16.86 23.36
CA MET A 228 1.14 -16.46 24.10
C MET A 228 1.08 -17.12 25.48
N THR A 229 1.39 -18.41 25.57
CA THR A 229 1.43 -19.14 26.85
C THR A 229 2.41 -18.49 27.82
N ALA A 230 3.60 -18.06 27.32
CA ALA A 230 4.56 -17.34 28.14
C ALA A 230 4.09 -15.95 28.55
N TYR A 231 3.33 -15.26 27.69
CA TYR A 231 2.87 -13.91 27.96
C TYR A 231 1.63 -13.84 28.85
N PHE A 232 0.70 -14.79 28.77
CA PHE A 232 -0.56 -14.75 29.50
C PHE A 232 -0.42 -14.54 31.01
N PRO A 233 0.45 -15.25 31.76
CA PRO A 233 0.67 -15.01 33.17
C PRO A 233 1.13 -13.56 33.44
N VAL A 234 2.03 -13.03 32.59
CA VAL A 234 2.52 -11.66 32.68
C VAL A 234 1.38 -10.65 32.45
N ARG A 235 0.53 -10.93 31.45
CA ARG A 235 -0.64 -10.08 31.17
C ARG A 235 -1.63 -10.02 32.33
N LEU A 236 -1.92 -11.16 32.94
CA LEU A 236 -2.86 -11.25 34.07
C LEU A 236 -2.29 -10.60 35.33
N ALA A 237 -0.99 -10.71 35.55
CA ALA A 237 -0.31 -10.06 36.66
C ALA A 237 -0.10 -8.54 36.47
N THR A 238 -0.18 -8.03 35.25
CA THR A 238 0.00 -6.61 34.94
C THR A 238 -1.27 -5.82 35.32
N PRO A 239 -1.20 -4.85 36.24
CA PRO A 239 -2.36 -4.03 36.62
C PRO A 239 -2.85 -3.22 35.40
N ALA A 240 -4.11 -3.35 35.09
CA ALA A 240 -4.77 -2.48 34.10
C ALA A 240 -5.13 -1.15 34.80
N LYS A 241 -4.96 -0.05 34.08
CA LYS A 241 -5.30 1.28 34.59
C LYS A 241 -6.81 1.44 34.84
N ASN A 242 -7.62 0.86 33.95
CA ASN A 242 -9.09 0.93 34.02
C ASN A 242 -9.64 -0.45 34.42
N LYS A 243 -10.61 -0.47 35.33
CA LYS A 243 -11.36 -1.69 35.63
C LYS A 243 -12.09 -2.16 34.37
N GLY A 244 -11.92 -3.45 34.03
CA GLY A 244 -12.53 -4.04 32.83
C GLY A 244 -11.75 -3.86 31.53
N GLU A 245 -10.48 -3.40 31.57
CA GLU A 245 -9.63 -3.37 30.37
C GLU A 245 -9.38 -4.80 29.85
N THR A 246 -9.90 -5.08 28.68
CA THR A 246 -9.84 -6.40 28.04
C THR A 246 -8.69 -6.54 27.05
N ALA A 247 -7.91 -5.48 26.80
CA ALA A 247 -6.80 -5.54 25.81
C ALA A 247 -5.86 -6.69 26.13
N LEU A 248 -5.47 -7.46 25.10
CA LEU A 248 -4.42 -8.47 25.23
C LEU A 248 -3.08 -7.81 25.56
N PHE A 249 -2.67 -6.80 24.83
CA PHE A 249 -1.40 -6.12 25.03
C PHE A 249 -1.58 -4.80 25.78
N LEU A 250 -0.93 -4.68 26.93
CA LEU A 250 -0.92 -3.45 27.73
C LEU A 250 0.36 -2.66 27.54
N SER A 251 0.25 -1.33 27.56
CA SER A 251 1.39 -0.43 27.70
C SER A 251 1.98 -0.49 29.11
N GLY A 252 3.17 0.08 29.32
CA GLY A 252 3.75 0.23 30.67
C GLY A 252 2.89 1.02 31.66
N GLN A 253 1.86 1.73 31.17
CA GLN A 253 0.90 2.48 31.98
C GLN A 253 -0.41 1.71 32.26
N GLY A 254 -0.49 0.44 31.86
CA GLY A 254 -1.68 -0.39 32.07
C GLY A 254 -2.88 -0.09 31.14
N ASN A 255 -2.71 0.72 30.11
CA ASN A 255 -3.72 0.93 29.07
C ASN A 255 -3.46 0.00 27.88
N ARG A 256 -4.48 -0.19 27.02
CA ARG A 256 -4.26 -0.83 25.70
C ARG A 256 -3.03 -0.24 25.01
N ILE A 257 -2.17 -1.09 24.48
CA ILE A 257 -0.96 -0.65 23.79
C ILE A 257 -1.32 0.19 22.56
N SER A 258 -0.64 1.31 22.37
CA SER A 258 -0.85 2.14 21.19
C SER A 258 -0.09 1.61 19.97
N VAL A 259 -0.65 1.88 18.78
CA VAL A 259 0.03 1.62 17.50
C VAL A 259 1.42 2.26 17.45
N LYS A 260 1.56 3.49 18.00
CA LYS A 260 2.85 4.20 18.07
C LYS A 260 3.86 3.49 18.97
N THR A 261 3.43 2.94 20.10
CA THR A 261 4.29 2.17 21.02
C THR A 261 4.83 0.92 20.33
N ILE A 262 3.97 0.19 19.60
CA ILE A 262 4.42 -1.00 18.84
C ILE A 262 5.41 -0.61 17.74
N GLN A 263 5.16 0.47 17.01
CA GLN A 263 6.09 0.96 15.98
C GLN A 263 7.46 1.33 16.57
N TRP A 264 7.45 2.00 17.71
CA TRP A 264 8.68 2.35 18.41
C TRP A 264 9.44 1.11 18.88
N MET A 265 8.75 0.15 19.47
CA MET A 265 9.29 -1.13 19.92
C MET A 265 9.92 -1.91 18.77
N VAL A 266 9.22 -2.05 17.64
CA VAL A 266 9.75 -2.70 16.42
C VAL A 266 11.02 -2.00 15.93
N LYS A 267 11.02 -0.66 15.90
CA LYS A 267 12.21 0.10 15.49
C LYS A 267 13.39 -0.11 16.44
N LYS A 268 13.15 -0.15 17.75
CA LYS A 268 14.16 -0.43 18.78
C LYS A 268 14.84 -1.77 18.49
N TYR A 269 14.06 -2.85 18.42
CA TYR A 269 14.61 -4.20 18.28
C TYR A 269 15.21 -4.48 16.89
N LEU A 270 14.74 -3.84 15.83
CA LEU A 270 15.46 -3.85 14.55
C LEU A 270 16.83 -3.19 14.66
N GLY A 271 16.97 -2.17 15.51
CA GLY A 271 18.27 -1.56 15.81
C GLY A 271 19.20 -2.50 16.58
N GLU A 272 18.70 -3.13 17.63
CA GLU A 272 19.44 -4.06 18.47
C GLU A 272 19.86 -5.34 17.74
N ALA A 273 19.03 -5.80 16.77
CA ALA A 273 19.36 -6.90 15.86
C ALA A 273 20.33 -6.50 14.73
N GLY A 274 20.87 -5.29 14.71
CA GLY A 274 21.77 -4.82 13.64
C GLY A 274 21.06 -4.54 12.29
N LEU A 275 19.73 -4.53 12.26
CA LEU A 275 18.92 -4.40 11.04
C LEU A 275 18.43 -2.96 10.79
N ALA A 276 18.93 -1.96 11.54
CA ALA A 276 18.51 -0.55 11.42
C ALA A 276 18.66 0.00 10.00
N TYR A 277 19.68 -0.41 9.26
CA TYR A 277 19.97 0.02 7.89
C TYR A 277 18.85 -0.32 6.89
N LYS A 278 18.05 -1.35 7.17
CA LYS A 278 16.91 -1.74 6.33
C LYS A 278 15.75 -0.77 6.43
N ASN A 279 15.68 0.02 7.50
CA ASN A 279 14.61 0.99 7.77
C ASN A 279 13.20 0.38 7.62
N TYR A 280 13.01 -0.83 8.18
CA TYR A 280 11.75 -1.55 8.07
C TYR A 280 10.73 -1.06 9.10
N SER A 281 9.49 -1.03 8.68
CA SER A 281 8.32 -0.71 9.52
C SER A 281 7.53 -1.99 9.84
N THR A 282 6.59 -1.90 10.76
CA THR A 282 5.64 -2.98 11.09
C THR A 282 4.93 -3.54 9.84
N HIS A 283 4.67 -2.70 8.84
CA HIS A 283 4.08 -3.16 7.57
C HIS A 283 5.05 -4.08 6.80
N LYS A 284 6.36 -3.85 6.92
CA LYS A 284 7.37 -4.73 6.32
C LYS A 284 7.48 -6.08 7.04
N LEU A 285 7.24 -6.14 8.35
CA LEU A 285 7.16 -7.42 9.07
C LEU A 285 5.96 -8.27 8.59
N ARG A 286 4.81 -7.64 8.34
CA ARG A 286 3.70 -8.32 7.71
C ARG A 286 4.03 -8.82 6.28
N HIS A 287 4.77 -8.02 5.50
CA HIS A 287 5.28 -8.45 4.21
C HIS A 287 6.24 -9.64 4.35
N THR A 288 7.10 -9.62 5.36
CA THR A 288 8.01 -10.73 5.67
C THR A 288 7.21 -12.02 5.93
N ALA A 289 6.25 -11.98 6.85
CA ALA A 289 5.39 -13.13 7.13
C ALA A 289 4.72 -13.69 5.87
N ALA A 290 4.13 -12.81 5.05
CA ALA A 290 3.47 -13.21 3.81
C ALA A 290 4.43 -13.84 2.80
N THR A 291 5.63 -13.25 2.67
CA THR A 291 6.65 -13.76 1.72
C THR A 291 7.19 -15.11 2.18
N LEU A 292 7.51 -15.26 3.47
CA LEU A 292 8.01 -16.53 4.02
C LEU A 292 6.96 -17.65 3.91
N MET A 293 5.68 -17.37 4.20
CA MET A 293 4.59 -18.33 3.99
C MET A 293 4.48 -18.75 2.52
N TYR A 294 4.57 -17.81 1.59
CA TYR A 294 4.48 -18.11 0.16
C TYR A 294 5.69 -18.90 -0.33
N GLN A 295 6.89 -18.50 0.08
CA GLN A 295 8.15 -19.15 -0.32
C GLN A 295 8.31 -20.58 0.23
N SER A 296 7.57 -20.94 1.29
CA SER A 296 7.54 -22.34 1.75
C SER A 296 7.02 -23.31 0.69
N GLY A 297 6.37 -22.82 -0.37
CA GLY A 297 5.80 -23.61 -1.45
C GLY A 297 4.52 -24.40 -1.08
N GLN A 298 4.10 -24.34 0.19
CA GLN A 298 2.95 -25.12 0.70
C GLN A 298 1.66 -24.29 0.80
N VAL A 299 1.72 -22.97 0.54
CA VAL A 299 0.58 -22.07 0.72
C VAL A 299 0.14 -21.51 -0.63
N ASP A 300 -1.08 -21.88 -1.06
CA ASP A 300 -1.71 -21.27 -2.23
C ASP A 300 -1.94 -19.76 -2.03
N ILE A 301 -1.82 -18.98 -3.10
CA ILE A 301 -1.98 -17.52 -3.05
C ILE A 301 -3.38 -17.09 -2.58
N ARG A 302 -4.41 -17.91 -2.82
CA ARG A 302 -5.78 -17.64 -2.38
C ARG A 302 -5.88 -17.81 -0.88
N VAL A 303 -5.29 -18.87 -0.32
CA VAL A 303 -5.18 -19.09 1.12
C VAL A 303 -4.39 -17.96 1.77
N LEU A 304 -3.27 -17.56 1.18
CA LEU A 304 -2.48 -16.42 1.68
C LEU A 304 -3.28 -15.11 1.68
N LYS A 305 -4.07 -14.86 0.63
CA LYS A 305 -4.99 -13.71 0.55
C LYS A 305 -5.95 -13.69 1.74
N ASP A 306 -6.56 -14.85 2.07
CA ASP A 306 -7.54 -14.94 3.14
C ASP A 306 -6.88 -14.80 4.53
N ILE A 307 -5.72 -15.42 4.75
CA ILE A 307 -4.91 -15.23 5.97
C ILE A 307 -4.61 -13.74 6.18
N LEU A 308 -4.18 -13.04 5.13
CA LEU A 308 -3.86 -11.62 5.20
C LEU A 308 -5.10 -10.71 5.25
N GLY A 309 -6.28 -11.19 4.86
CA GLY A 309 -7.49 -10.39 4.74
C GLY A 309 -7.36 -9.30 3.67
N HIS A 310 -6.87 -9.66 2.49
CA HIS A 310 -6.82 -8.80 1.32
C HIS A 310 -8.14 -8.90 0.54
N GLU A 311 -8.78 -7.77 0.25
CA GLU A 311 -10.02 -7.76 -0.53
C GLU A 311 -9.77 -8.13 -2.01
N GLN A 312 -8.60 -7.77 -2.55
CA GLN A 312 -8.22 -8.00 -3.94
C GLN A 312 -6.96 -8.88 -4.04
N LEU A 313 -6.95 -9.82 -4.98
CA LEU A 313 -5.79 -10.67 -5.28
C LEU A 313 -4.55 -9.84 -5.67
N ASN A 314 -4.74 -8.73 -6.37
CA ASN A 314 -3.63 -7.86 -6.80
C ASN A 314 -2.74 -7.39 -5.64
N THR A 315 -3.28 -7.27 -4.42
CA THR A 315 -2.48 -6.93 -3.23
C THR A 315 -1.64 -8.09 -2.71
N THR A 316 -2.00 -9.33 -3.07
CA THR A 316 -1.27 -10.54 -2.70
C THR A 316 -0.28 -10.93 -3.80
N GLN A 317 -0.51 -10.58 -5.05
CA GLN A 317 0.39 -10.84 -6.18
C GLN A 317 1.80 -10.22 -6.02
N ILE A 318 1.98 -9.23 -5.15
CA ILE A 318 3.32 -8.70 -4.85
C ILE A 318 4.24 -9.72 -4.17
N TYR A 319 3.70 -10.81 -3.64
CA TYR A 319 4.45 -11.91 -3.02
C TYR A 319 4.80 -13.02 -4.01
N THR A 320 4.23 -12.99 -5.22
CA THR A 320 4.41 -14.01 -6.25
C THR A 320 5.66 -13.80 -7.11
N HIS A 321 6.68 -13.14 -6.60
CA HIS A 321 7.99 -13.21 -7.23
C HIS A 321 8.52 -14.63 -7.03
N VAL A 322 8.26 -15.45 -8.04
CA VAL A 322 8.70 -16.84 -8.13
C VAL A 322 10.24 -16.82 -8.14
N SER A 323 10.88 -17.53 -7.22
CA SER A 323 12.32 -17.72 -7.29
C SER A 323 12.68 -18.58 -8.50
N ASN A 324 13.91 -18.47 -9.00
CA ASN A 324 14.38 -19.33 -10.09
C ASN A 324 14.23 -20.82 -9.73
N GLU A 325 14.46 -21.18 -8.47
CA GLU A 325 14.27 -22.54 -7.93
C GLU A 325 12.82 -23.02 -8.02
N GLN A 326 11.86 -22.14 -7.72
CA GLN A 326 10.43 -22.48 -7.84
C GLN A 326 10.01 -22.61 -9.31
N MET A 327 10.59 -21.81 -10.22
CA MET A 327 10.34 -21.98 -11.65
C MET A 327 10.92 -23.29 -12.15
N GLU A 328 12.15 -23.61 -11.77
CA GLU A 328 12.80 -24.87 -12.13
C GLU A 328 12.05 -26.09 -11.59
N ALA A 329 11.65 -26.06 -10.32
CA ALA A 329 10.81 -27.10 -9.71
C ALA A 329 9.46 -27.25 -10.43
N ALA A 330 8.81 -26.15 -10.82
CA ALA A 330 7.56 -26.20 -11.58
C ALA A 330 7.73 -26.81 -12.97
N MET A 331 8.84 -26.50 -13.65
CA MET A 331 9.17 -27.11 -14.95
C MET A 331 9.44 -28.61 -14.81
N ASN A 332 10.16 -29.02 -13.77
CA ASN A 332 10.45 -30.42 -13.48
C ASN A 332 9.20 -31.22 -13.05
N ASN A 333 8.21 -30.55 -12.45
CA ASN A 333 6.92 -31.17 -12.11
C ASN A 333 5.92 -31.24 -13.29
N ASN A 334 6.31 -30.83 -14.50
CA ASN A 334 5.48 -31.02 -15.68
C ASN A 334 5.35 -32.54 -15.96
N PRO A 335 4.13 -33.10 -16.15
CA PRO A 335 3.93 -34.52 -16.44
C PRO A 335 4.66 -35.04 -17.68
N LEU A 336 5.17 -34.15 -18.50
CA LEU A 336 5.97 -34.46 -19.70
C LEU A 336 7.49 -34.27 -19.51
N ALA A 337 7.93 -33.83 -18.30
CA ALA A 337 9.34 -33.53 -18.05
C ALA A 337 10.27 -34.74 -18.26
N ASP A 338 9.81 -35.93 -17.90
CA ASP A 338 10.59 -37.18 -18.02
C ASP A 338 10.42 -37.86 -19.38
N ARG A 339 9.68 -37.26 -20.31
CA ARG A 339 9.49 -37.84 -21.63
C ARG A 339 10.70 -37.55 -22.50
N ALA A 340 11.57 -38.53 -22.64
CA ALA A 340 12.71 -38.46 -23.53
C ALA A 340 12.25 -38.17 -24.97
N ALA A 341 12.90 -37.26 -25.63
CA ALA A 341 12.67 -37.07 -27.07
C ALA A 341 13.03 -38.33 -27.83
N PRO A 342 12.21 -38.80 -28.81
CA PRO A 342 12.57 -39.90 -29.64
C PRO A 342 13.89 -39.59 -30.39
N PRO A 343 14.71 -40.61 -30.71
CA PRO A 343 15.95 -40.41 -31.48
C PRO A 343 15.66 -39.67 -32.78
N ALA A 344 16.56 -38.81 -33.21
CA ALA A 344 16.38 -38.00 -34.43
C ALA A 344 16.04 -38.81 -35.70
N ALA A 345 16.39 -40.11 -35.69
CA ALA A 345 16.09 -41.03 -36.79
C ALA A 345 14.58 -41.43 -36.87
N GLU A 346 13.78 -41.16 -35.82
CA GLU A 346 12.33 -41.40 -35.82
C GLU A 346 11.53 -40.21 -36.37
N PHE A 347 12.13 -39.05 -36.49
CA PHE A 347 11.52 -37.97 -37.22
C PHE A 347 11.75 -38.24 -38.73
N HIS A 348 10.75 -38.77 -39.44
CA HIS A 348 10.79 -38.89 -40.89
C HIS A 348 11.25 -37.54 -41.48
N ALA A 349 12.33 -37.58 -42.24
CA ALA A 349 12.74 -36.42 -43.02
C ALA A 349 11.53 -36.01 -43.86
N ILE A 350 11.08 -34.78 -43.67
CA ILE A 350 10.18 -34.15 -44.64
C ILE A 350 11.02 -34.13 -45.92
N GLU A 351 10.67 -34.98 -46.91
CA GLU A 351 11.27 -34.91 -48.21
C GLU A 351 11.15 -33.45 -48.70
N ALA A 352 12.27 -32.84 -48.95
CA ALA A 352 12.30 -31.51 -49.54
C ALA A 352 11.54 -31.61 -50.88
N PRO A 353 10.64 -30.67 -51.20
CA PRO A 353 9.97 -30.68 -52.49
C PRO A 353 11.03 -30.71 -53.59
N GLU A 354 10.92 -31.69 -54.52
CA GLU A 354 11.78 -31.79 -55.72
C GLU A 354 11.82 -30.41 -56.35
N GLU A 355 13.04 -29.87 -56.55
CA GLU A 355 13.25 -28.66 -57.33
C GLU A 355 12.77 -28.95 -58.77
N GLU A 356 11.64 -28.39 -59.19
CA GLU A 356 11.23 -28.34 -60.58
C GLU A 356 12.29 -27.62 -61.36
N ASN A 357 12.88 -28.35 -62.31
CA ASN A 357 13.83 -27.82 -63.26
C ASN A 357 13.25 -26.58 -63.97
N PRO A 358 13.89 -25.41 -63.94
CA PRO A 358 13.35 -24.25 -64.60
C PRO A 358 13.30 -24.48 -66.13
N ALA A 359 12.12 -24.23 -66.67
CA ALA A 359 11.89 -24.23 -68.11
C ALA A 359 12.84 -23.25 -68.80
N PRO A 360 13.28 -23.52 -70.08
CA PRO A 360 14.28 -22.71 -70.78
C PRO A 360 13.80 -21.27 -70.99
N GLU A 361 14.66 -20.32 -70.63
CA GLU A 361 14.39 -18.88 -70.74
C GLU A 361 14.17 -18.43 -72.20
N ASP A 362 13.07 -17.72 -72.46
CA ASP A 362 12.79 -16.99 -73.71
C ASP A 362 13.78 -15.81 -73.87
N PRO A 363 14.17 -15.49 -75.07
CA PRO A 363 15.17 -14.44 -75.35
C PRO A 363 14.63 -13.03 -75.03
N PRO A 364 15.52 -12.09 -74.66
CA PRO A 364 15.12 -10.82 -74.05
C PRO A 364 14.39 -9.88 -75.04
N LYS A 365 13.22 -9.44 -74.74
CA LYS A 365 12.48 -8.40 -75.45
C LYS A 365 13.11 -7.02 -75.28
N LYS A 366 13.47 -6.40 -76.42
CA LYS A 366 14.02 -5.06 -76.53
C LYS A 366 13.15 -4.00 -75.83
N LYS A 367 13.75 -3.25 -74.92
CA LYS A 367 13.12 -2.09 -74.23
C LYS A 367 12.90 -0.96 -75.27
N ARG A 368 11.65 -0.59 -75.48
CA ARG A 368 11.28 0.65 -76.20
C ARG A 368 11.53 1.85 -75.26
N GLY A 369 12.28 2.84 -75.77
CA GLY A 369 12.64 4.05 -75.06
C GLY A 369 11.42 4.95 -74.76
N ARG A 370 11.52 5.58 -73.63
CA ARG A 370 10.54 6.55 -73.11
C ARG A 370 10.86 7.92 -73.73
N PRO A 371 9.87 8.70 -74.25
CA PRO A 371 10.13 10.01 -74.81
C PRO A 371 10.44 11.02 -73.70
N LYS A 372 11.37 11.93 -73.99
CA LYS A 372 11.76 13.06 -73.13
C LYS A 372 10.61 14.08 -73.06
N LYS A 373 10.31 14.53 -71.84
CA LYS A 373 9.48 15.71 -71.65
C LYS A 373 10.32 16.96 -71.94
N VAL A 374 9.83 17.76 -72.87
CA VAL A 374 10.28 19.12 -73.19
C VAL A 374 9.81 20.04 -72.05
N GLN A 375 10.70 20.83 -71.47
CA GLN A 375 10.35 21.99 -70.68
C GLN A 375 10.12 23.17 -71.63
N GLU A 376 8.97 23.80 -71.51
CA GLU A 376 8.77 25.17 -72.01
C GLU A 376 8.48 26.09 -70.86
N THR A 377 9.32 27.10 -70.76
CA THR A 377 9.21 28.45 -70.15
C THR A 377 8.20 28.73 -69.06
#